data_185561d9cbbdfc60aae3e4e4e28a417c
#
_entry.id   185561d9cbbdfc60aae3e4e4e28a417c
#
_cell.length_a   1.000
_cell.length_b   1.000
_cell.length_c   1.000
_cell.angle_alpha   90.00
_cell.angle_beta   90.00
_cell.angle_gamma   90.00
#
_symmetry.space_group_name_H-M   'P 1'
#
loop_
_entity.id
_entity.type
_entity.pdbx_description
1 polymer ?
#
loop_
_entity_poly.entity_id
_entity_poly.type
_entity_poly.pdbx_seq_one_letter_code
_entity_poly.pdbx_strand_id
1 'polypeptide(L)'
;SDRPFEESFYSKRTYGSITQQTTTNTSWLLRGQLNYAQTFADIHSISAIAGAEVRSSYAKSLFSKRYGYDSLTGNHSTPLFPSGSDGKIDYEKLVNFGDKMDGSNGQFISENAFASFYGTLTYTLMNRYILSGTIRSDGSNNFGSKEQFNANWSVSGAWNIDQEPW
;
A
#
# COMPACT_ATOMS: atom_id res chain seq x y z
N SER A 1 41.00 5.62 -30.63
CA SER A 1 39.55 5.91 -30.68
C SER A 1 38.96 5.46 -29.36
N ASP A 2 38.92 6.43 -28.44
CA ASP A 2 38.41 6.26 -27.07
C ASP A 2 36.88 6.22 -27.08
N ARG A 3 36.31 5.09 -27.46
CA ARG A 3 34.90 4.87 -27.15
C ARG A 3 34.80 4.56 -25.66
N PRO A 4 33.84 5.16 -24.92
CA PRO A 4 33.59 4.83 -23.56
C PRO A 4 33.45 3.33 -23.40
N PHE A 5 33.98 2.75 -22.35
CA PHE A 5 33.92 1.31 -22.03
C PHE A 5 32.51 0.73 -22.20
N GLU A 6 31.48 1.50 -21.88
CA GLU A 6 30.10 1.12 -22.06
C GLU A 6 29.71 0.82 -23.52
N GLU A 7 30.06 1.69 -24.47
CA GLU A 7 29.77 1.43 -25.88
C GLU A 7 30.53 0.22 -26.41
N SER A 8 31.77 0.02 -25.99
CA SER A 8 32.57 -1.16 -26.37
C SER A 8 32.02 -2.47 -25.78
N PHE A 9 31.49 -2.43 -24.58
CA PHE A 9 30.95 -3.62 -23.88
C PHE A 9 29.58 -4.01 -24.44
N TYR A 10 28.71 -3.03 -24.75
CA TYR A 10 27.37 -3.28 -25.26
C TYR A 10 27.30 -3.39 -26.79
N SER A 11 28.16 -2.72 -27.53
CA SER A 11 28.09 -2.70 -29.00
C SER A 11 28.56 -3.99 -29.67
N LYS A 12 29.31 -4.84 -28.98
CA LYS A 12 29.81 -6.12 -29.54
C LYS A 12 28.92 -7.32 -29.24
N ARG A 13 27.90 -7.20 -28.38
CA ARG A 13 26.96 -8.29 -28.08
C ARG A 13 25.54 -7.72 -28.01
N THR A 14 24.66 -8.30 -28.78
CA THR A 14 23.23 -8.01 -28.87
C THR A 14 22.45 -8.45 -27.62
N TYR A 15 23.07 -8.40 -26.42
CA TYR A 15 22.42 -8.80 -25.19
C TYR A 15 21.81 -7.61 -24.50
N GLY A 16 20.52 -7.74 -24.16
CA GLY A 16 19.78 -6.75 -23.41
C GLY A 16 20.05 -6.80 -21.90
N SER A 17 19.27 -6.05 -21.18
CA SER A 17 19.14 -6.20 -19.73
C SER A 17 17.73 -6.61 -19.38
N ILE A 18 17.58 -7.42 -18.33
CA ILE A 18 16.28 -7.73 -17.74
C ILE A 18 16.20 -7.12 -16.35
N THR A 19 15.13 -6.39 -16.10
CA THR A 19 14.80 -5.91 -14.75
C THR A 19 13.65 -6.74 -14.22
N GLN A 20 13.86 -7.39 -13.11
CA GLN A 20 12.84 -8.18 -12.43
C GLN A 20 12.46 -7.47 -11.13
N GLN A 21 11.17 -7.28 -10.93
CA GLN A 21 10.63 -6.78 -9.67
C GLN A 21 9.64 -7.79 -9.13
N THR A 22 9.83 -8.17 -7.88
CA THR A 22 8.90 -9.01 -7.14
C THR A 22 8.38 -8.23 -5.96
N THR A 23 7.06 -8.05 -5.91
CA THR A 23 6.40 -7.39 -4.79
C THR A 23 5.54 -8.41 -4.05
N THR A 24 5.83 -8.57 -2.77
CA THR A 24 5.04 -9.40 -1.85
C THR A 24 4.28 -8.48 -0.91
N ASN A 25 2.95 -8.63 -0.91
CA ASN A 25 2.06 -7.90 -0.01
C ASN A 25 1.45 -8.88 0.98
N THR A 26 1.58 -8.58 2.26
CA THR A 26 0.91 -9.30 3.34
C THR A 26 0.04 -8.31 4.10
N SER A 27 -1.24 -8.62 4.23
CA SER A 27 -2.15 -7.77 4.97
C SER A 27 -3.09 -8.63 5.84
N TRP A 28 -3.45 -8.07 6.98
CA TRP A 28 -4.48 -8.64 7.84
C TRP A 28 -5.44 -7.55 8.30
N LEU A 29 -6.65 -7.96 8.58
CA LEU A 29 -7.72 -7.10 9.06
C LEU A 29 -8.44 -7.82 10.18
N LEU A 30 -8.60 -7.13 11.31
CA LEU A 30 -9.45 -7.55 12.42
C LEU A 30 -10.55 -6.52 12.61
N ARG A 31 -11.81 -6.97 12.62
CA ARG A 31 -12.98 -6.12 12.82
C ARG A 31 -13.88 -6.73 13.87
N GLY A 32 -14.30 -5.93 14.83
CA GLY A 32 -15.33 -6.26 15.81
C GLY A 32 -16.49 -5.28 15.70
N GLN A 33 -17.72 -5.77 15.76
CA GLN A 33 -18.90 -4.94 15.69
C GLN A 33 -20.00 -5.47 16.63
N LEU A 34 -20.63 -4.55 17.35
CA LEU A 34 -21.83 -4.79 18.15
C LEU A 34 -23.01 -4.11 17.50
N ASN A 35 -24.12 -4.83 17.42
CA ASN A 35 -25.39 -4.30 16.95
C ASN A 35 -26.42 -4.44 18.08
N TYR A 36 -27.13 -3.36 18.33
CA TYR A 36 -28.22 -3.30 19.29
C TYR A 36 -29.47 -2.74 18.61
N ALA A 37 -30.59 -3.40 18.78
CA ALA A 37 -31.88 -2.91 18.29
C ALA A 37 -32.95 -3.31 19.28
N GLN A 38 -33.73 -2.33 19.74
CA GLN A 38 -34.80 -2.54 20.71
C GLN A 38 -35.92 -1.54 20.50
N THR A 39 -37.16 -2.03 20.61
CA THR A 39 -38.36 -1.18 20.65
C THR A 39 -38.95 -1.21 22.07
N PHE A 40 -39.26 -0.05 22.61
CA PHE A 40 -39.84 0.14 23.92
C PHE A 40 -41.23 0.78 23.79
N ALA A 41 -42.17 0.29 24.57
CA ALA A 41 -43.53 0.81 24.62
C ALA A 41 -44.22 0.97 23.23
N ASP A 42 -43.80 0.18 22.23
CA ASP A 42 -44.25 0.16 20.84
C ASP A 42 -44.12 1.50 20.08
N ILE A 43 -43.54 2.51 20.71
CA ILE A 43 -43.41 3.86 20.12
C ILE A 43 -41.97 4.35 20.06
N HIS A 44 -41.05 3.77 20.82
CA HIS A 44 -39.64 4.16 20.85
C HIS A 44 -38.75 3.03 20.27
N SER A 45 -38.16 3.26 19.13
CA SER A 45 -37.18 2.34 18.55
C SER A 45 -35.79 2.92 18.61
N ILE A 46 -34.84 2.15 19.14
CA ILE A 46 -33.44 2.49 19.20
C ILE A 46 -32.68 1.43 18.42
N SER A 47 -31.83 1.88 17.47
CA SER A 47 -30.87 1.05 16.77
C SER A 47 -29.49 1.66 16.94
N ALA A 48 -28.54 0.87 17.44
CA ALA A 48 -27.17 1.31 17.64
C ALA A 48 -26.19 0.29 17.06
N ILE A 49 -25.16 0.80 16.44
CA ILE A 49 -24.02 0.04 15.93
C ILE A 49 -22.77 0.68 16.49
N ALA A 50 -21.88 -0.12 17.04
CA ALA A 50 -20.56 0.32 17.45
C ALA A 50 -19.53 -0.71 16.99
N GLY A 51 -18.40 -0.25 16.45
CA GLY A 51 -17.38 -1.15 15.95
C GLY A 51 -15.99 -0.55 15.96
N ALA A 52 -15.02 -1.45 15.89
CA ALA A 52 -13.63 -1.13 15.74
C ALA A 52 -13.00 -2.03 14.66
N GLU A 53 -12.07 -1.48 13.93
CA GLU A 53 -11.33 -2.16 12.88
C GLU A 53 -9.85 -1.82 13.01
N VAL A 54 -9.00 -2.83 12.91
CA VAL A 54 -7.55 -2.64 12.81
C VAL A 54 -7.07 -3.38 11.58
N ARG A 55 -6.28 -2.70 10.76
CA ARG A 55 -5.69 -3.25 9.55
C ARG A 55 -4.21 -2.95 9.52
N SER A 56 -3.42 -3.94 9.15
CA SER A 56 -2.00 -3.76 8.86
C SER A 56 -1.69 -4.30 7.48
N SER A 57 -0.83 -3.62 6.77
CA SER A 57 -0.29 -4.08 5.50
C SER A 57 1.21 -3.89 5.46
N TYR A 58 1.89 -4.94 5.05
CA TYR A 58 3.33 -4.99 4.84
C TYR A 58 3.59 -5.29 3.37
N ALA A 59 4.32 -4.40 2.71
CA ALA A 59 4.73 -4.57 1.32
C ALA A 59 6.25 -4.61 1.24
N LYS A 60 6.77 -5.66 0.62
CA LYS A 60 8.18 -5.84 0.33
C LYS A 60 8.38 -5.95 -1.17
N SER A 61 9.09 -5.01 -1.76
CA SER A 61 9.49 -5.03 -3.15
C SER A 61 10.98 -5.31 -3.25
N LEU A 62 11.31 -6.33 -4.00
CA LEU A 62 12.68 -6.67 -4.40
C LEU A 62 12.81 -6.36 -5.88
N PHE A 63 13.83 -5.64 -6.25
CA PHE A 63 14.16 -5.44 -7.66
C PHE A 63 15.60 -5.84 -7.93
N SER A 64 15.78 -6.46 -9.08
CA SER A 64 17.10 -6.86 -9.56
C SER A 64 17.19 -6.62 -11.06
N LYS A 65 18.32 -6.14 -11.50
CA LYS A 65 18.64 -5.96 -12.90
C LYS A 65 19.81 -6.88 -13.26
N ARG A 66 19.62 -7.64 -14.33
CA ARG A 66 20.66 -8.52 -14.88
C ARG A 66 20.99 -8.08 -16.27
N TYR A 67 22.27 -8.07 -16.58
CA TYR A 67 22.79 -7.72 -17.88
C TYR A 67 23.19 -8.96 -18.65
N GLY A 68 23.33 -8.83 -19.99
CA GLY A 68 23.66 -9.95 -20.84
C GLY A 68 22.49 -10.89 -21.10
N TYR A 69 21.24 -10.38 -20.96
CA TYR A 69 20.04 -11.15 -21.20
C TYR A 69 19.78 -11.33 -22.68
N ASP A 70 19.56 -12.56 -23.10
CA ASP A 70 19.11 -12.91 -24.44
C ASP A 70 17.63 -13.27 -24.41
N SER A 71 16.81 -12.45 -25.06
CA SER A 71 15.36 -12.61 -25.09
C SER A 71 14.89 -13.84 -25.88
N LEU A 72 15.73 -14.37 -26.76
CA LEU A 72 15.39 -15.53 -27.58
C LEU A 72 15.56 -16.86 -26.83
N THR A 73 16.60 -16.93 -26.01
CA THR A 73 16.93 -18.14 -25.24
C THR A 73 16.48 -18.08 -23.79
N GLY A 74 16.14 -16.89 -23.28
CA GLY A 74 15.84 -16.66 -21.88
C GLY A 74 17.08 -16.74 -20.96
N ASN A 75 18.25 -16.95 -21.51
CA ASN A 75 19.50 -17.08 -20.78
C ASN A 75 20.17 -15.72 -20.58
N HIS A 76 21.09 -15.67 -19.65
CA HIS A 76 21.97 -14.52 -19.45
C HIS A 76 23.42 -14.98 -19.35
N SER A 77 24.30 -14.23 -19.98
CA SER A 77 25.75 -14.46 -19.88
C SER A 77 26.33 -13.70 -18.72
N THR A 78 27.34 -14.27 -18.08
CA THR A 78 28.13 -13.55 -17.06
C THR A 78 28.85 -12.38 -17.74
N PRO A 79 28.75 -11.15 -17.20
CA PRO A 79 29.50 -10.03 -17.72
C PRO A 79 31.01 -10.34 -17.69
N LEU A 80 31.69 -10.02 -18.77
CA LEU A 80 33.15 -10.09 -18.80
C LEU A 80 33.71 -8.90 -18.00
N PHE A 81 34.60 -9.18 -17.07
CA PHE A 81 35.31 -8.11 -16.36
C PHE A 81 36.17 -7.29 -17.33
N PRO A 82 36.23 -5.96 -17.13
CA PRO A 82 37.08 -5.12 -17.93
C PRO A 82 38.56 -5.53 -17.72
N SER A 83 39.25 -5.83 -18.80
CA SER A 83 40.68 -6.12 -18.78
C SER A 83 41.44 -4.97 -19.41
N GLY A 84 42.60 -4.68 -18.84
CA GLY A 84 43.58 -3.77 -19.43
C GLY A 84 44.23 -4.35 -20.69
N SER A 85 45.01 -3.54 -21.38
CA SER A 85 45.79 -3.95 -22.57
C SER A 85 46.79 -5.06 -22.33
N ASP A 86 47.17 -5.29 -21.08
CA ASP A 86 48.04 -6.33 -20.61
C ASP A 86 47.34 -7.65 -20.24
N GLY A 87 46.02 -7.72 -20.45
CA GLY A 87 45.18 -8.89 -20.10
C GLY A 87 44.85 -9.01 -18.62
N LYS A 88 45.31 -8.07 -17.79
CA LYS A 88 44.96 -8.03 -16.36
C LYS A 88 43.67 -7.28 -16.12
N ILE A 89 43.06 -7.54 -14.97
CA ILE A 89 41.83 -6.84 -14.55
C ILE A 89 42.14 -5.36 -14.34
N ASP A 90 41.38 -4.50 -15.04
CA ASP A 90 41.43 -3.06 -14.83
C ASP A 90 40.56 -2.70 -13.62
N TYR A 91 41.21 -2.54 -12.48
CA TYR A 91 40.54 -2.29 -11.19
C TYR A 91 39.80 -0.97 -11.17
N GLU A 92 40.26 0.08 -11.85
CA GLU A 92 39.59 1.37 -11.91
C GLU A 92 38.25 1.26 -12.69
N LYS A 93 38.26 0.58 -13.82
CA LYS A 93 37.08 0.29 -14.57
C LYS A 93 36.13 -0.69 -13.87
N LEU A 94 36.70 -1.61 -13.08
CA LEU A 94 35.94 -2.55 -12.29
C LEU A 94 35.16 -1.84 -11.17
N VAL A 95 35.76 -0.87 -10.47
CA VAL A 95 35.09 -0.06 -9.45
C VAL A 95 33.95 0.75 -10.08
N ASN A 96 34.21 1.46 -11.17
CA ASN A 96 33.18 2.22 -11.88
C ASN A 96 32.05 1.32 -12.42
N PHE A 97 32.36 0.10 -12.81
CA PHE A 97 31.36 -0.89 -13.22
C PHE A 97 30.55 -1.38 -12.01
N GLY A 98 31.20 -1.62 -10.87
CA GLY A 98 30.58 -2.01 -9.62
C GLY A 98 29.59 -0.96 -9.12
N ASP A 99 29.97 0.30 -9.11
CA ASP A 99 29.12 1.42 -8.70
C ASP A 99 27.88 1.55 -9.58
N LYS A 100 28.00 1.33 -10.89
CA LYS A 100 26.87 1.31 -11.82
C LYS A 100 25.95 0.10 -11.66
N MET A 101 26.53 -1.03 -11.21
CA MET A 101 25.78 -2.27 -10.96
C MET A 101 25.09 -2.25 -9.59
N ASP A 102 25.68 -1.56 -8.61
CA ASP A 102 25.18 -1.54 -7.23
C ASP A 102 23.78 -0.89 -7.11
N GLY A 103 23.51 0.14 -7.91
CA GLY A 103 22.19 0.73 -8.03
C GLY A 103 21.15 -0.13 -8.76
N SER A 104 21.54 -1.31 -9.25
CA SER A 104 20.69 -2.18 -10.05
C SER A 104 19.89 -3.20 -9.26
N ASN A 105 20.18 -3.34 -7.96
CA ASN A 105 19.49 -4.24 -7.05
C ASN A 105 19.06 -3.48 -5.81
N GLY A 106 17.89 -3.81 -5.30
CA GLY A 106 17.42 -3.13 -4.10
C GLY A 106 16.21 -3.77 -3.47
N GLN A 107 15.91 -3.29 -2.29
CA GLN A 107 14.76 -3.67 -1.52
C GLN A 107 14.06 -2.42 -1.02
N PHE A 108 12.76 -2.39 -1.18
CA PHE A 108 11.90 -1.38 -0.59
C PHE A 108 10.89 -2.06 0.31
N ILE A 109 10.73 -1.53 1.52
CA ILE A 109 9.75 -2.01 2.51
C ILE A 109 8.82 -0.86 2.86
N SER A 110 7.53 -1.15 2.87
CA SER A 110 6.48 -0.22 3.31
C SER A 110 5.57 -0.92 4.31
N GLU A 111 5.37 -0.29 5.45
CA GLU A 111 4.49 -0.77 6.51
C GLU A 111 3.42 0.27 6.80
N ASN A 112 2.16 -0.12 6.67
CA ASN A 112 1.03 0.74 6.95
C ASN A 112 0.11 0.07 7.97
N ALA A 113 -0.24 0.82 9.02
CA ALA A 113 -1.20 0.39 10.02
C ALA A 113 -2.33 1.43 10.13
N PHE A 114 -3.56 0.92 10.21
CA PHE A 114 -4.77 1.71 10.34
C PHE A 114 -5.60 1.18 11.50
N ALA A 115 -6.18 2.09 12.28
CA ALA A 115 -7.17 1.78 13.28
C ALA A 115 -8.37 2.71 13.10
N SER A 116 -9.57 2.16 13.14
CA SER A 116 -10.81 2.91 12.98
C SER A 116 -11.79 2.52 14.07
N PHE A 117 -12.47 3.51 14.62
CA PHE A 117 -13.62 3.34 15.52
C PHE A 117 -14.82 4.01 14.89
N TYR A 118 -15.97 3.36 14.94
CA TYR A 118 -17.20 3.91 14.40
C TYR A 118 -18.40 3.57 15.26
N GLY A 119 -19.37 4.46 15.22
CA GLY A 119 -20.66 4.27 15.89
C GLY A 119 -21.78 4.97 15.14
N THR A 120 -22.94 4.36 15.17
CA THR A 120 -24.18 4.91 14.65
C THR A 120 -25.28 4.69 15.68
N LEU A 121 -26.04 5.73 15.95
CA LEU A 121 -27.23 5.65 16.80
C LEU A 121 -28.40 6.23 16.02
N THR A 122 -29.46 5.47 15.90
CA THR A 122 -30.73 5.90 15.30
C THR A 122 -31.84 5.73 16.33
N TYR A 123 -32.58 6.80 16.55
CA TYR A 123 -33.76 6.81 17.38
C TYR A 123 -34.99 7.13 16.53
N THR A 124 -35.97 6.31 16.63
CA THR A 124 -37.28 6.52 15.91
C THR A 124 -38.42 6.61 16.93
N LEU A 125 -39.17 7.68 16.87
CA LEU A 125 -40.34 7.91 17.70
C LEU A 125 -41.62 7.75 16.89
N MET A 126 -42.52 6.88 17.35
CA MET A 126 -43.84 6.59 16.75
C MET A 126 -43.78 6.23 15.25
N ASN A 127 -42.65 5.70 14.76
CA ASN A 127 -42.38 5.51 13.31
C ASN A 127 -42.46 6.80 12.46
N ARG A 128 -42.54 7.97 13.07
CA ARG A 128 -42.71 9.29 12.41
C ARG A 128 -41.42 10.11 12.42
N TYR A 129 -40.84 10.26 13.59
CA TYR A 129 -39.68 11.13 13.79
C TYR A 129 -38.45 10.29 13.95
N ILE A 130 -37.46 10.50 13.09
CA ILE A 130 -36.22 9.75 13.06
C ILE A 130 -35.06 10.73 13.33
N LEU A 131 -34.24 10.44 14.31
CA LEU A 131 -32.99 11.14 14.58
C LEU A 131 -31.84 10.14 14.48
N SER A 132 -30.84 10.45 13.67
CA SER A 132 -29.67 9.59 13.51
C SER A 132 -28.39 10.40 13.71
N GLY A 133 -27.44 9.81 14.42
CA GLY A 133 -26.11 10.34 14.62
C GLY A 133 -25.05 9.29 14.26
N THR A 134 -23.99 9.70 13.58
CA THR A 134 -22.84 8.86 13.27
C THR A 134 -21.56 9.51 13.73
N ILE A 135 -20.62 8.71 14.19
CA ILE A 135 -19.25 9.12 14.48
C ILE A 135 -18.29 8.09 13.93
N ARG A 136 -17.19 8.56 13.36
CA ARG A 136 -16.09 7.72 12.90
C ARG A 136 -14.77 8.42 13.18
N SER A 137 -13.84 7.69 13.76
CA SER A 137 -12.48 8.15 14.01
C SER A 137 -11.50 7.19 13.34
N ASP A 138 -10.72 7.71 12.43
CA ASP A 138 -9.74 6.95 11.65
C ASP A 138 -8.34 7.43 12.00
N GLY A 139 -7.44 6.48 12.28
CA GLY A 139 -6.03 6.71 12.56
C GLY A 139 -5.13 5.91 11.64
N SER A 140 -3.96 6.46 11.34
CA SER A 140 -2.94 5.80 10.51
C SER A 140 -1.55 6.18 10.97
N ASN A 141 -0.60 5.26 10.84
CA ASN A 141 0.82 5.53 11.07
C ASN A 141 1.45 6.44 9.99
N ASN A 142 0.77 6.67 8.87
CA ASN A 142 1.21 7.59 7.82
C ASN A 142 0.99 9.06 8.18
N PHE A 143 0.16 9.34 9.20
CA PHE A 143 -0.03 10.69 9.72
C PHE A 143 1.04 11.01 10.74
N GLY A 144 1.54 12.26 10.72
CA GLY A 144 2.51 12.73 11.71
C GLY A 144 1.98 12.61 13.15
N SER A 145 2.87 12.59 14.11
CA SER A 145 2.58 12.30 15.54
C SER A 145 1.51 13.17 16.22
N LYS A 146 1.08 14.26 15.60
CA LYS A 146 0.07 15.19 16.14
C LYS A 146 -1.36 14.95 15.64
N GLU A 147 -1.55 14.20 14.55
CA GLU A 147 -2.87 13.99 13.91
C GLU A 147 -3.10 12.51 13.57
N GLN A 148 -2.79 11.64 14.54
CA GLN A 148 -2.94 10.20 14.32
C GLN A 148 -4.40 9.76 14.19
N PHE A 149 -5.34 10.46 14.81
CA PHE A 149 -6.76 10.17 14.74
C PHE A 149 -7.55 11.40 14.29
N ASN A 150 -8.37 11.23 13.26
CA ASN A 150 -9.27 12.24 12.76
C ASN A 150 -10.71 11.76 12.97
N ALA A 151 -11.51 12.55 13.67
CA ALA A 151 -12.90 12.22 13.99
C ALA A 151 -13.86 12.99 13.07
N ASN A 152 -14.72 12.25 12.38
CA ASN A 152 -15.81 12.78 11.58
C ASN A 152 -17.13 12.39 12.22
N TRP A 153 -18.10 13.30 12.24
CA TRP A 153 -19.43 13.03 12.76
C TRP A 153 -20.50 13.67 11.88
N SER A 154 -21.69 13.11 11.93
CA SER A 154 -22.87 13.69 11.30
C SER A 154 -24.12 13.43 12.15
N VAL A 155 -25.08 14.34 12.02
CA VAL A 155 -26.42 14.21 12.61
C VAL A 155 -27.44 14.46 11.52
N SER A 156 -28.48 13.64 11.47
CA SER A 156 -29.58 13.78 10.53
C SER A 156 -30.92 13.56 11.22
N GLY A 157 -31.96 14.24 10.73
CA GLY A 157 -33.32 14.06 11.16
C GLY A 157 -34.23 13.81 9.96
N ALA A 158 -35.27 12.98 10.12
CA ALA A 158 -36.26 12.72 9.12
C ALA A 158 -37.69 12.70 9.76
N TRP A 159 -38.67 13.06 8.98
CA TRP A 159 -40.08 13.03 9.36
C TRP A 159 -40.89 12.26 8.32
N ASN A 160 -41.55 11.19 8.74
CA ASN A 160 -42.44 10.39 7.91
C ASN A 160 -43.84 11.00 7.97
N ILE A 161 -44.16 11.88 7.05
CA ILE A 161 -45.41 12.64 6.99
C ILE A 161 -46.61 11.73 6.73
N ASP A 162 -46.43 10.64 6.00
CA ASP A 162 -47.45 9.64 5.67
C ASP A 162 -47.98 8.87 6.89
N GLN A 163 -47.26 8.90 7.99
CA GLN A 163 -47.63 8.24 9.24
C GLN A 163 -48.40 9.17 10.20
N GLU A 164 -48.71 10.38 9.78
CA GLU A 164 -49.50 11.31 10.60
C GLU A 164 -51.02 11.00 10.49
N PRO A 165 -51.80 11.17 11.59
CA PRO A 165 -53.21 10.73 11.66
C PRO A 165 -54.26 11.71 11.05
N TRP A 166 -53.84 12.58 10.18
CA TRP A 166 -54.75 13.53 9.52
C TRP A 166 -55.57 12.97 8.36
#